data_a4ca5d21fd4cc0e77c0a43af320d5657
#
_entry.id   a4ca5d21fd4cc0e77c0a43af320d5657
#
_cell.length_a   1.000
_cell.length_b   1.000
_cell.length_c   1.000
_cell.angle_alpha   90.00
_cell.angle_beta   90.00
_cell.angle_gamma   90.00
#
_symmetry.space_group_name_H-M   'P 1'
#
loop_
_entity.id
_entity.type
_entity.pdbx_description
1 polymer ?
#
loop_
_entity_poly.entity_id
_entity_poly.type
_entity_poly.pdbx_seq_one_letter_code
_entity_poly.pdbx_strand_id
1 'polypeptide(L)'
;MRKLKAGIVGCGGIANGKHLPAMKKSGLYEIVAFCDIIRERAEKAKGEYGTEDAKVFEDYQELIKEDLDVVYVTTPNRSHAEISIAAMEAGKDVMCEKPMAKNYAEAQKMVETSEKTGRILNIGYQNRYRPDSLFLKEMCKADELGEIYFAKAHALRRRAVPTWGVFLNEEEQGGGPLIDIGTHALDLTLWMMDNYEVESVTGQTFHKLADQTNQGNAFGDWDPKEFCVEDSAFGFIRMKNGAVIELEAAWALNTLEVDEAKTSLCGTKAGADMKDGLRINYIHHNKQVVEKPALSGEGVAFFSGEEKPAGDYEQELFYHIVADGAEQVVKPAQAAVVTRVLEAIYESAKSGKTIYFD
;
A
#
# COMPACT_ATOMS: atom_id res chain seq x y z
N MET A 1 -21.41 20.50 2.48
CA MET A 1 -20.04 20.36 1.93
C MET A 1 -20.14 20.19 0.42
N ARG A 2 -19.20 20.77 -0.35
CA ARG A 2 -19.13 20.51 -1.80
C ARG A 2 -18.66 19.07 -1.99
N LYS A 3 -19.31 18.31 -2.86
CA LYS A 3 -18.79 17.00 -3.25
C LYS A 3 -17.70 17.16 -4.29
N LEU A 4 -16.69 16.27 -4.25
CA LEU A 4 -15.67 16.19 -5.27
C LEU A 4 -16.15 15.36 -6.46
N LYS A 5 -15.97 15.89 -7.67
CA LYS A 5 -16.20 15.16 -8.92
C LYS A 5 -15.04 14.20 -9.15
N ALA A 6 -15.34 12.91 -9.18
CA ALA A 6 -14.34 11.86 -9.32
C ALA A 6 -14.45 11.12 -10.66
N GLY A 7 -13.28 10.85 -11.25
CA GLY A 7 -13.09 9.91 -12.34
C GLY A 7 -12.35 8.67 -11.89
N ILE A 8 -12.78 7.49 -12.36
CA ILE A 8 -12.18 6.19 -12.00
C ILE A 8 -11.52 5.61 -13.23
N VAL A 9 -10.22 5.31 -13.14
CA VAL A 9 -9.47 4.63 -14.20
C VAL A 9 -9.05 3.25 -13.69
N GLY A 10 -9.63 2.19 -14.30
CA GLY A 10 -9.55 0.80 -13.82
C GLY A 10 -10.75 0.43 -12.95
N CYS A 11 -11.76 -0.21 -13.52
CA CYS A 11 -12.98 -0.64 -12.83
C CYS A 11 -12.92 -2.11 -12.40
N GLY A 12 -11.73 -2.56 -11.97
CA GLY A 12 -11.45 -3.92 -11.53
C GLY A 12 -11.83 -4.22 -10.09
N GLY A 13 -11.22 -5.27 -9.52
CA GLY A 13 -11.51 -5.77 -8.17
C GLY A 13 -11.29 -4.74 -7.07
N ILE A 14 -10.16 -4.00 -7.10
CA ILE A 14 -9.84 -3.03 -6.06
C ILE A 14 -10.76 -1.80 -6.10
N ALA A 15 -11.14 -1.34 -7.29
CA ALA A 15 -12.11 -0.26 -7.43
C ALA A 15 -13.45 -0.65 -6.80
N ASN A 16 -14.00 -1.82 -7.19
CA ASN A 16 -15.31 -2.29 -6.75
C ASN A 16 -15.33 -2.84 -5.31
N GLY A 17 -14.20 -3.35 -4.80
CA GLY A 17 -14.10 -3.93 -3.46
C GLY A 17 -13.73 -2.92 -2.35
N LYS A 18 -13.09 -1.82 -2.71
CA LYS A 18 -12.59 -0.83 -1.74
C LYS A 18 -13.09 0.58 -2.03
N HIS A 19 -12.64 1.19 -3.14
CA HIS A 19 -12.82 2.62 -3.37
C HIS A 19 -14.27 3.02 -3.62
N LEU A 20 -14.92 2.42 -4.60
CA LEU A 20 -16.28 2.78 -4.98
C LEU A 20 -17.32 2.63 -3.86
N PRO A 21 -17.34 1.50 -3.10
CA PRO A 21 -18.22 1.36 -1.94
C PRO A 21 -17.97 2.43 -0.87
N ALA A 22 -16.69 2.69 -0.54
CA ALA A 22 -16.31 3.67 0.47
C ALA A 22 -16.65 5.10 0.05
N MET A 23 -16.43 5.48 -1.21
CA MET A 23 -16.82 6.78 -1.76
C MET A 23 -18.33 6.97 -1.72
N LYS A 24 -19.11 5.95 -2.12
CA LYS A 24 -20.59 5.98 -2.06
C LYS A 24 -21.09 6.11 -0.63
N LYS A 25 -20.51 5.34 0.30
CA LYS A 25 -20.87 5.36 1.73
C LYS A 25 -20.58 6.71 2.38
N SER A 26 -19.44 7.34 2.04
CA SER A 26 -19.06 8.64 2.58
C SER A 26 -20.02 9.77 2.15
N GLY A 27 -20.60 9.67 0.97
CA GLY A 27 -21.43 10.72 0.37
C GLY A 27 -20.68 11.99 -0.02
N LEU A 28 -19.33 11.98 0.03
CA LEU A 28 -18.45 13.13 -0.23
C LEU A 28 -18.06 13.29 -1.71
N TYR A 29 -18.36 12.30 -2.53
CA TYR A 29 -17.98 12.25 -3.94
C TYR A 29 -19.20 12.17 -4.87
N GLU A 30 -19.05 12.72 -6.06
CA GLU A 30 -19.88 12.46 -7.24
C GLU A 30 -19.00 11.75 -8.27
N ILE A 31 -19.29 10.48 -8.54
CA ILE A 31 -18.52 9.70 -9.49
C ILE A 31 -19.13 9.90 -10.86
N VAL A 32 -18.50 10.75 -11.67
CA VAL A 32 -19.05 11.27 -12.93
C VAL A 32 -18.39 10.68 -14.18
N ALA A 33 -17.28 9.94 -14.02
CA ALA A 33 -16.58 9.33 -15.14
C ALA A 33 -15.95 7.99 -14.76
N PHE A 34 -16.03 7.01 -15.65
CA PHE A 34 -15.49 5.66 -15.48
C PHE A 34 -14.69 5.28 -16.73
N CYS A 35 -13.51 4.72 -16.56
CA CYS A 35 -12.66 4.23 -17.64
C CYS A 35 -12.13 2.84 -17.34
N ASP A 36 -12.27 1.92 -18.28
CA ASP A 36 -11.62 0.61 -18.28
C ASP A 36 -11.43 0.17 -19.74
N ILE A 37 -10.30 -0.45 -20.05
CA ILE A 37 -10.05 -1.03 -21.39
C ILE A 37 -11.09 -2.12 -21.75
N ILE A 38 -11.75 -2.68 -20.73
CA ILE A 38 -12.90 -3.58 -20.87
C ILE A 38 -14.15 -2.76 -20.55
N ARG A 39 -14.80 -2.22 -21.59
CA ARG A 39 -15.94 -1.30 -21.49
C ARG A 39 -17.02 -1.79 -20.54
N GLU A 40 -17.33 -3.09 -20.54
CA GLU A 40 -18.37 -3.69 -19.71
C GLU A 40 -18.10 -3.52 -18.21
N ARG A 41 -16.82 -3.47 -17.79
CA ARG A 41 -16.45 -3.21 -16.39
C ARG A 41 -16.78 -1.78 -15.97
N ALA A 42 -16.49 -0.81 -16.84
CA ALA A 42 -16.79 0.59 -16.60
C ALA A 42 -18.31 0.85 -16.62
N GLU A 43 -19.05 0.24 -17.54
CA GLU A 43 -20.53 0.33 -17.58
C GLU A 43 -21.18 -0.26 -16.32
N LYS A 44 -20.69 -1.41 -15.85
CA LYS A 44 -21.18 -2.03 -14.61
C LYS A 44 -20.90 -1.12 -13.41
N ALA A 45 -19.69 -0.61 -13.27
CA ALA A 45 -19.32 0.29 -12.17
C ALA A 45 -20.14 1.59 -12.20
N LYS A 46 -20.35 2.18 -13.39
CA LYS A 46 -21.25 3.34 -13.58
C LYS A 46 -22.67 3.03 -13.08
N GLY A 47 -23.23 1.89 -13.49
CA GLY A 47 -24.61 1.51 -13.11
C GLY A 47 -24.80 1.37 -11.59
N GLU A 48 -23.77 0.99 -10.86
CA GLU A 48 -23.82 0.75 -9.42
C GLU A 48 -23.45 2.00 -8.59
N TYR A 49 -22.49 2.81 -9.05
CA TYR A 49 -21.86 3.88 -8.27
C TYR A 49 -21.94 5.26 -8.89
N GLY A 50 -22.19 5.36 -10.19
CA GLY A 50 -22.16 6.62 -10.94
C GLY A 50 -23.37 7.52 -10.71
N THR A 51 -23.22 8.80 -11.04
CA THR A 51 -24.35 9.71 -11.24
C THR A 51 -25.13 9.30 -12.49
N GLU A 52 -26.37 9.80 -12.64
CA GLU A 52 -27.23 9.46 -13.78
C GLU A 52 -26.59 9.80 -15.13
N ASP A 53 -25.90 10.93 -15.18
CA ASP A 53 -25.20 11.50 -16.35
C ASP A 53 -23.72 11.10 -16.43
N ALA A 54 -23.26 10.19 -15.58
CA ALA A 54 -21.86 9.73 -15.61
C ALA A 54 -21.50 9.15 -16.98
N LYS A 55 -20.25 9.39 -17.40
CA LYS A 55 -19.72 8.95 -18.70
C LYS A 55 -18.82 7.73 -18.58
N VAL A 56 -18.73 6.97 -19.67
CA VAL A 56 -17.86 5.79 -19.77
C VAL A 56 -16.87 5.95 -20.90
N PHE A 57 -15.63 5.61 -20.64
CA PHE A 57 -14.49 5.72 -21.54
C PHE A 57 -13.70 4.41 -21.60
N GLU A 58 -13.02 4.15 -22.71
CA GLU A 58 -12.05 3.07 -22.86
C GLU A 58 -10.60 3.61 -22.84
N ASP A 59 -10.44 4.91 -23.08
CA ASP A 59 -9.17 5.64 -23.03
C ASP A 59 -9.20 6.66 -21.87
N TYR A 60 -8.23 6.53 -20.94
CA TYR A 60 -8.09 7.46 -19.83
C TYR A 60 -7.78 8.89 -20.28
N GLN A 61 -7.14 9.07 -21.45
CA GLN A 61 -6.85 10.39 -22.02
C GLN A 61 -8.13 11.17 -22.35
N GLU A 62 -9.22 10.49 -22.66
CA GLU A 62 -10.52 11.14 -22.84
C GLU A 62 -11.18 11.44 -21.48
N LEU A 63 -11.06 10.52 -20.49
CA LEU A 63 -11.59 10.75 -19.15
C LEU A 63 -10.97 11.98 -18.46
N ILE A 64 -9.66 12.17 -18.54
CA ILE A 64 -8.99 13.30 -17.86
C ILE A 64 -9.35 14.67 -18.44
N LYS A 65 -9.97 14.75 -19.62
CA LYS A 65 -10.50 16.00 -20.21
C LYS A 65 -11.82 16.45 -19.57
N GLU A 66 -12.49 15.57 -18.85
CA GLU A 66 -13.73 15.89 -18.16
C GLU A 66 -13.50 16.88 -16.99
N ASP A 67 -14.59 17.53 -16.57
CA ASP A 67 -14.59 18.42 -15.40
C ASP A 67 -14.55 17.60 -14.10
N LEU A 68 -13.33 17.22 -13.68
CA LEU A 68 -13.04 16.40 -12.51
C LEU A 68 -12.19 17.17 -11.51
N ASP A 69 -12.43 16.93 -10.23
CA ASP A 69 -11.55 17.37 -9.13
C ASP A 69 -10.44 16.33 -8.91
N VAL A 70 -10.81 15.05 -8.91
CA VAL A 70 -9.90 13.93 -8.59
C VAL A 70 -9.98 12.79 -9.59
N VAL A 71 -8.86 12.09 -9.80
CA VAL A 71 -8.78 10.85 -10.57
C VAL A 71 -8.26 9.74 -9.67
N TYR A 72 -8.97 8.62 -9.65
CA TYR A 72 -8.56 7.39 -8.99
C TYR A 72 -7.92 6.46 -10.01
N VAL A 73 -6.67 6.08 -9.77
CA VAL A 73 -5.90 5.15 -10.61
C VAL A 73 -5.85 3.80 -9.92
N THR A 74 -6.65 2.87 -10.42
CA THR A 74 -6.88 1.52 -9.85
C THR A 74 -6.63 0.42 -10.88
N THR A 75 -5.73 0.71 -11.81
CA THR A 75 -5.27 -0.15 -12.91
C THR A 75 -4.19 -1.15 -12.44
N PRO A 76 -3.69 -2.06 -13.30
CA PRO A 76 -2.44 -2.77 -13.06
C PRO A 76 -1.24 -1.82 -12.88
N ASN A 77 -0.23 -2.27 -12.12
CA ASN A 77 0.91 -1.46 -11.68
C ASN A 77 1.64 -0.73 -12.83
N ARG A 78 1.72 -1.35 -14.01
CA ARG A 78 2.41 -0.79 -15.18
C ARG A 78 1.88 0.57 -15.63
N SER A 79 0.61 0.87 -15.34
CA SER A 79 -0.04 2.11 -15.81
C SER A 79 -0.16 3.18 -14.73
N HIS A 80 0.22 2.89 -13.48
CA HIS A 80 0.08 3.83 -12.37
C HIS A 80 0.77 5.16 -12.63
N ALA A 81 2.05 5.12 -13.05
CA ALA A 81 2.82 6.32 -13.29
C ALA A 81 2.29 7.13 -14.47
N GLU A 82 2.08 6.49 -15.63
CA GLU A 82 1.62 7.16 -16.84
C GLU A 82 0.30 7.88 -16.61
N ILE A 83 -0.71 7.20 -16.04
CA ILE A 83 -2.04 7.75 -15.84
C ILE A 83 -2.02 8.85 -14.76
N SER A 84 -1.29 8.63 -13.66
CA SER A 84 -1.20 9.62 -12.57
C SER A 84 -0.52 10.92 -13.04
N ILE A 85 0.56 10.81 -13.81
CA ILE A 85 1.27 11.96 -14.39
C ILE A 85 0.33 12.72 -15.33
N ALA A 86 -0.33 12.04 -16.26
CA ALA A 86 -1.24 12.68 -17.19
C ALA A 86 -2.42 13.37 -16.50
N ALA A 87 -2.98 12.75 -15.44
CA ALA A 87 -4.06 13.35 -14.66
C ALA A 87 -3.60 14.62 -13.92
N MET A 88 -2.41 14.60 -13.28
CA MET A 88 -1.86 15.79 -12.61
C MET A 88 -1.52 16.90 -13.60
N GLU A 89 -0.98 16.60 -14.76
CA GLU A 89 -0.72 17.57 -15.84
C GLU A 89 -2.01 18.17 -16.41
N ALA A 90 -3.12 17.41 -16.38
CA ALA A 90 -4.46 17.89 -16.70
C ALA A 90 -5.14 18.65 -15.53
N GLY A 91 -4.39 18.93 -14.44
CA GLY A 91 -4.86 19.73 -13.31
C GLY A 91 -5.75 18.98 -12.32
N LYS A 92 -5.74 17.64 -12.30
CA LYS A 92 -6.51 16.81 -11.39
C LYS A 92 -5.65 16.35 -10.22
N ASP A 93 -6.24 16.24 -9.02
CA ASP A 93 -5.62 15.56 -7.89
C ASP A 93 -5.78 14.04 -8.03
N VAL A 94 -4.83 13.26 -7.54
CA VAL A 94 -4.75 11.84 -7.83
C VAL A 94 -4.71 10.99 -6.56
N MET A 95 -5.57 9.97 -6.51
CA MET A 95 -5.44 8.81 -5.67
C MET A 95 -4.96 7.65 -6.54
N CYS A 96 -3.73 7.19 -6.31
CA CYS A 96 -3.15 6.05 -7.02
C CYS A 96 -3.06 4.85 -6.09
N GLU A 97 -3.48 3.67 -6.55
CA GLU A 97 -3.27 2.43 -5.80
C GLU A 97 -1.77 2.10 -5.64
N LYS A 98 -1.50 1.31 -4.63
CA LYS A 98 -0.17 0.77 -4.39
C LYS A 98 0.13 -0.41 -5.34
N PRO A 99 1.41 -0.67 -5.64
CA PRO A 99 2.58 0.16 -5.37
C PRO A 99 2.51 1.45 -6.19
N MET A 100 3.25 2.48 -5.75
CA MET A 100 3.25 3.79 -6.45
C MET A 100 3.57 3.65 -7.94
N ALA A 101 4.60 2.86 -8.25
CA ALA A 101 5.04 2.55 -9.62
C ALA A 101 5.78 1.20 -9.64
N LYS A 102 6.08 0.66 -10.81
CA LYS A 102 6.87 -0.57 -10.97
C LYS A 102 8.36 -0.40 -10.64
N ASN A 103 8.89 0.81 -10.79
CA ASN A 103 10.29 1.15 -10.58
C ASN A 103 10.46 2.57 -10.03
N TYR A 104 11.65 2.84 -9.52
CA TYR A 104 11.94 4.13 -8.88
C TYR A 104 11.95 5.31 -9.85
N ALA A 105 12.41 5.11 -11.07
CA ALA A 105 12.44 6.20 -12.08
C ALA A 105 11.03 6.70 -12.43
N GLU A 106 10.04 5.80 -12.49
CA GLU A 106 8.64 6.16 -12.65
C GLU A 106 8.10 6.88 -11.40
N ALA A 107 8.40 6.34 -10.21
CA ALA A 107 8.00 6.96 -8.94
C ALA A 107 8.55 8.38 -8.78
N GLN A 108 9.83 8.62 -9.15
CA GLN A 108 10.42 9.96 -9.14
C GLN A 108 9.68 10.93 -10.06
N LYS A 109 9.35 10.51 -11.28
CA LYS A 109 8.57 11.35 -12.22
C LYS A 109 7.19 11.71 -11.67
N MET A 110 6.54 10.79 -10.95
CA MET A 110 5.26 11.08 -10.28
C MET A 110 5.43 12.15 -9.19
N VAL A 111 6.49 12.05 -8.37
CA VAL A 111 6.83 13.06 -7.34
C VAL A 111 7.10 14.42 -7.99
N GLU A 112 8.02 14.47 -8.97
CA GLU A 112 8.37 15.68 -9.69
C GLU A 112 7.15 16.34 -10.36
N THR A 113 6.24 15.53 -10.92
CA THR A 113 5.01 16.05 -11.53
C THR A 113 4.06 16.63 -10.51
N SER A 114 3.89 15.96 -9.35
CA SER A 114 3.09 16.48 -8.24
C SER A 114 3.62 17.85 -7.76
N GLU A 115 4.94 17.96 -7.56
CA GLU A 115 5.59 19.21 -7.16
C GLU A 115 5.45 20.30 -8.22
N LYS A 116 5.70 19.98 -9.49
CA LYS A 116 5.64 20.93 -10.62
C LYS A 116 4.22 21.45 -10.85
N THR A 117 3.21 20.61 -10.76
CA THR A 117 1.81 20.97 -11.01
C THR A 117 1.10 21.52 -9.77
N GLY A 118 1.66 21.30 -8.58
CA GLY A 118 1.02 21.59 -7.31
C GLY A 118 -0.22 20.73 -7.06
N ARG A 119 -0.36 19.58 -7.78
CA ARG A 119 -1.46 18.64 -7.61
C ARG A 119 -1.13 17.63 -6.53
N ILE A 120 -2.15 17.24 -5.80
CA ILE A 120 -2.04 16.22 -4.75
C ILE A 120 -1.90 14.86 -5.42
N LEU A 121 -0.88 14.10 -5.01
CA LEU A 121 -0.71 12.68 -5.33
C LEU A 121 -0.75 11.90 -4.02
N ASN A 122 -1.76 11.08 -3.83
CA ASN A 122 -1.88 10.19 -2.67
C ASN A 122 -1.75 8.74 -3.12
N ILE A 123 -0.97 7.93 -2.37
CA ILE A 123 -0.80 6.50 -2.68
C ILE A 123 -1.61 5.68 -1.68
N GLY A 124 -2.28 4.63 -2.16
CA GLY A 124 -3.24 3.79 -1.45
C GLY A 124 -2.62 2.87 -0.39
N TYR A 125 -1.80 3.39 0.51
CA TYR A 125 -1.24 2.66 1.65
C TYR A 125 -2.23 2.60 2.81
N GLN A 126 -3.36 1.94 2.59
CA GLN A 126 -4.50 1.86 3.52
C GLN A 126 -4.15 1.34 4.92
N ASN A 127 -3.07 0.54 5.06
CA ASN A 127 -2.67 -0.02 6.35
C ASN A 127 -2.20 1.04 7.36
N ARG A 128 -1.85 2.25 6.92
CA ARG A 128 -1.57 3.38 7.81
C ARG A 128 -2.80 3.85 8.58
N TYR A 129 -4.01 3.54 8.09
CA TYR A 129 -5.29 4.00 8.66
C TYR A 129 -6.00 2.98 9.53
N ARG A 130 -5.37 1.85 9.81
CA ARG A 130 -5.90 0.86 10.77
C ARG A 130 -5.79 1.41 12.20
N PRO A 131 -6.74 1.09 13.09
CA PRO A 131 -6.71 1.55 14.49
C PRO A 131 -5.42 1.20 15.22
N ASP A 132 -4.90 -0.02 15.03
CA ASP A 132 -3.62 -0.46 15.60
C ASP A 132 -2.43 0.34 15.05
N SER A 133 -2.45 0.68 13.77
CA SER A 133 -1.42 1.47 13.12
C SER A 133 -1.43 2.92 13.60
N LEU A 134 -2.61 3.53 13.69
CA LEU A 134 -2.76 4.90 14.18
C LEU A 134 -2.30 5.02 15.64
N PHE A 135 -2.73 4.09 16.50
CA PHE A 135 -2.30 4.07 17.90
C PHE A 135 -0.78 3.93 18.04
N LEU A 136 -0.18 2.94 17.35
CA LEU A 136 1.26 2.74 17.39
C LEU A 136 2.03 3.95 16.84
N LYS A 137 1.52 4.61 15.78
CA LYS A 137 2.15 5.83 15.24
C LYS A 137 2.16 6.97 16.25
N GLU A 138 1.09 7.16 17.00
CA GLU A 138 1.06 8.19 18.06
C GLU A 138 2.07 7.87 19.18
N MET A 139 2.24 6.61 19.59
CA MET A 139 3.28 6.19 20.53
C MET A 139 4.69 6.48 19.98
N CYS A 140 4.94 6.17 18.70
CA CYS A 140 6.23 6.49 18.06
C CYS A 140 6.48 8.00 18.04
N LYS A 141 5.51 8.82 17.69
CA LYS A 141 5.61 10.30 17.72
C LYS A 141 5.84 10.85 19.13
N ALA A 142 5.26 10.23 20.14
CA ALA A 142 5.44 10.60 21.54
C ALA A 142 6.77 10.11 22.14
N ASP A 143 7.65 9.49 21.33
CA ASP A 143 8.93 8.91 21.75
C ASP A 143 8.80 7.83 22.87
N GLU A 144 7.64 7.16 22.92
CA GLU A 144 7.40 6.13 23.95
C GLU A 144 8.22 4.85 23.70
N LEU A 145 8.57 4.55 22.44
CA LEU A 145 9.47 3.46 22.09
C LEU A 145 10.95 3.86 22.23
N GLY A 146 11.26 5.15 22.30
CA GLY A 146 12.62 5.66 22.21
C GLY A 146 13.20 5.51 20.79
N GLU A 147 14.54 5.43 20.67
CA GLU A 147 15.20 5.18 19.38
C GLU A 147 14.88 3.77 18.88
N ILE A 148 14.18 3.68 17.73
CA ILE A 148 13.92 2.41 17.06
C ILE A 148 15.14 2.04 16.23
N TYR A 149 15.92 1.06 16.69
CA TYR A 149 17.17 0.64 16.07
C TYR A 149 17.06 -0.65 15.26
N PHE A 150 15.98 -1.42 15.46
CA PHE A 150 15.69 -2.64 14.71
C PHE A 150 14.19 -2.77 14.46
N ALA A 151 13.83 -3.19 13.25
CA ALA A 151 12.45 -3.46 12.87
C ALA A 151 12.33 -4.68 11.96
N LYS A 152 11.14 -5.28 11.92
CA LYS A 152 10.76 -6.29 10.93
C LYS A 152 9.50 -5.86 10.19
N ALA A 153 9.54 -5.96 8.88
CA ALA A 153 8.41 -5.78 7.99
C ALA A 153 7.89 -7.15 7.54
N HIS A 154 6.68 -7.52 7.96
CA HIS A 154 6.13 -8.85 7.76
C HIS A 154 5.07 -8.87 6.66
N ALA A 155 5.30 -9.67 5.61
CA ALA A 155 4.39 -9.88 4.48
C ALA A 155 4.40 -11.35 4.04
N LEU A 156 4.12 -12.25 4.97
CA LEU A 156 4.21 -13.69 4.74
C LEU A 156 2.85 -14.35 4.60
N ARG A 157 2.66 -15.05 3.49
CA ARG A 157 1.62 -16.04 3.26
C ARG A 157 2.25 -17.41 3.12
N ARG A 158 1.56 -18.45 3.60
CA ARG A 158 2.03 -19.83 3.45
C ARG A 158 1.73 -20.38 2.07
N ARG A 159 0.48 -20.25 1.61
CA ARG A 159 -0.05 -20.65 0.30
C ARG A 159 -1.25 -19.78 -0.03
N ALA A 160 -0.99 -18.59 -0.53
CA ALA A 160 -2.03 -17.67 -0.97
C ALA A 160 -1.53 -16.81 -2.14
N VAL A 161 -1.11 -17.50 -3.19
CA VAL A 161 -0.73 -16.91 -4.49
C VAL A 161 -1.99 -16.40 -5.17
N PRO A 162 -2.06 -15.13 -5.58
CA PRO A 162 -3.20 -14.61 -6.33
C PRO A 162 -3.23 -15.24 -7.73
N THR A 163 -4.32 -15.97 -8.03
CA THR A 163 -4.50 -16.71 -9.30
C THR A 163 -5.41 -15.98 -10.29
N TRP A 164 -5.75 -14.73 -10.00
CA TRP A 164 -6.62 -13.92 -10.85
C TRP A 164 -5.88 -12.69 -11.40
N GLY A 165 -6.44 -12.12 -12.48
CA GLY A 165 -5.91 -10.91 -13.09
C GLY A 165 -4.52 -11.12 -13.68
N VAL A 166 -3.59 -10.23 -13.39
CA VAL A 166 -2.24 -10.20 -13.98
C VAL A 166 -1.11 -10.33 -12.95
N PHE A 167 -1.42 -10.81 -11.73
CA PHE A 167 -0.45 -10.87 -10.62
C PHE A 167 0.80 -11.71 -10.92
N LEU A 168 0.67 -12.76 -11.72
CA LEU A 168 1.77 -13.66 -12.07
C LEU A 168 2.62 -13.17 -13.25
N ASN A 169 2.25 -12.02 -13.85
CA ASN A 169 2.91 -11.44 -15.01
C ASN A 169 3.85 -10.30 -14.57
N GLU A 170 5.17 -10.51 -14.73
CA GLU A 170 6.20 -9.54 -14.34
C GLU A 170 6.09 -8.22 -15.10
N GLU A 171 5.75 -8.25 -16.40
CA GLU A 171 5.62 -7.03 -17.22
C GLU A 171 4.50 -6.12 -16.71
N GLU A 172 3.38 -6.70 -16.29
CA GLU A 172 2.21 -5.99 -15.78
C GLU A 172 2.43 -5.47 -14.35
N GLN A 173 3.08 -6.25 -13.50
CA GLN A 173 3.17 -6.01 -12.06
C GLN A 173 4.53 -5.47 -11.60
N GLY A 174 5.62 -5.79 -12.31
CA GLY A 174 6.99 -5.44 -11.92
C GLY A 174 7.62 -6.41 -10.92
N GLY A 175 6.89 -7.44 -10.46
CA GLY A 175 7.32 -8.47 -9.52
C GLY A 175 6.16 -9.16 -8.84
N GLY A 176 6.48 -10.06 -7.92
CA GLY A 176 5.54 -10.89 -7.16
C GLY A 176 5.24 -10.36 -5.75
N PRO A 177 5.34 -11.20 -4.70
CA PRO A 177 4.98 -10.83 -3.34
C PRO A 177 5.76 -9.64 -2.78
N LEU A 178 6.99 -9.41 -3.22
CA LEU A 178 7.77 -8.28 -2.75
C LEU A 178 7.08 -6.95 -3.09
N ILE A 179 6.67 -6.77 -4.33
CA ILE A 179 6.02 -5.55 -4.80
C ILE A 179 4.52 -5.49 -4.45
N ASP A 180 3.84 -6.66 -4.34
CA ASP A 180 2.41 -6.70 -4.01
C ASP A 180 2.12 -6.51 -2.52
N ILE A 181 2.69 -7.37 -1.65
CA ILE A 181 2.42 -7.36 -0.20
C ILE A 181 3.59 -6.84 0.63
N GLY A 182 4.83 -7.02 0.17
CA GLY A 182 6.03 -6.47 0.81
C GLY A 182 6.01 -4.95 0.88
N THR A 183 5.47 -4.30 -0.16
CA THR A 183 5.28 -2.84 -0.20
C THR A 183 4.46 -2.32 0.99
N HIS A 184 3.41 -3.03 1.40
CA HIS A 184 2.57 -2.65 2.54
C HIS A 184 3.31 -2.73 3.87
N ALA A 185 4.06 -3.82 4.09
CA ALA A 185 4.80 -4.02 5.33
C ALA A 185 5.96 -3.05 5.46
N LEU A 186 6.69 -2.81 4.36
CA LEU A 186 7.79 -1.86 4.33
C LEU A 186 7.31 -0.42 4.53
N ASP A 187 6.26 -0.02 3.83
CA ASP A 187 5.65 1.31 3.99
C ASP A 187 5.25 1.56 5.44
N LEU A 188 4.54 0.61 6.05
CA LEU A 188 4.10 0.71 7.43
C LEU A 188 5.30 0.82 8.39
N THR A 189 6.35 0.02 8.18
CA THR A 189 7.54 0.01 9.02
C THR A 189 8.32 1.33 8.94
N LEU A 190 8.59 1.83 7.73
CA LEU A 190 9.26 3.11 7.53
C LEU A 190 8.44 4.27 8.10
N TRP A 191 7.11 4.23 7.95
CA TRP A 191 6.21 5.23 8.51
C TRP A 191 6.23 5.25 10.04
N MET A 192 6.23 4.07 10.70
CA MET A 192 6.35 3.99 12.16
C MET A 192 7.67 4.57 12.63
N MET A 193 8.78 4.21 11.98
CA MET A 193 10.12 4.69 12.32
C MET A 193 10.32 6.18 12.01
N ASP A 194 9.47 6.76 11.15
CA ASP A 194 9.64 8.09 10.58
C ASP A 194 11.04 8.33 10.00
N ASN A 195 11.60 7.27 9.41
CA ASN A 195 12.96 7.25 8.88
C ASN A 195 12.97 6.69 7.46
N TYR A 196 13.32 7.54 6.50
CA TYR A 196 13.39 7.23 5.07
C TYR A 196 14.80 7.37 4.50
N GLU A 197 15.79 7.61 5.38
CA GLU A 197 17.20 7.77 5.03
C GLU A 197 17.90 6.41 4.96
N VAL A 198 17.74 5.73 3.82
CA VAL A 198 18.34 4.42 3.57
C VAL A 198 19.82 4.58 3.21
N GLU A 199 20.70 3.78 3.80
CA GLU A 199 22.12 3.68 3.47
C GLU A 199 22.37 2.60 2.43
N SER A 200 21.86 1.39 2.69
CA SER A 200 22.10 0.24 1.80
C SER A 200 21.04 -0.85 1.95
N VAL A 201 20.93 -1.66 0.90
CA VAL A 201 19.99 -2.79 0.82
C VAL A 201 20.71 -4.02 0.30
N THR A 202 20.54 -5.14 0.99
CA THR A 202 20.93 -6.48 0.52
C THR A 202 19.68 -7.35 0.50
N GLY A 203 19.41 -8.06 -0.60
CA GLY A 203 18.23 -8.88 -0.71
C GLY A 203 18.39 -10.10 -1.59
N GLN A 204 17.41 -11.01 -1.48
CA GLN A 204 17.34 -12.23 -2.28
C GLN A 204 15.88 -12.51 -2.64
N THR A 205 15.66 -12.92 -3.88
CA THR A 205 14.36 -13.42 -4.38
C THR A 205 14.46 -14.89 -4.71
N PHE A 206 13.35 -15.60 -4.59
CA PHE A 206 13.27 -17.03 -4.88
C PHE A 206 12.07 -17.34 -5.76
N HIS A 207 12.25 -18.35 -6.62
CA HIS A 207 11.23 -18.96 -7.46
C HIS A 207 11.32 -20.46 -7.25
N LYS A 208 10.95 -20.94 -6.04
CA LYS A 208 11.17 -22.32 -5.60
C LYS A 208 9.91 -23.16 -5.50
N LEU A 209 8.78 -22.51 -5.27
CA LEU A 209 7.49 -23.17 -5.10
C LEU A 209 6.56 -22.94 -6.28
N ALA A 210 6.86 -21.96 -7.12
CA ALA A 210 6.09 -21.59 -8.30
C ALA A 210 5.90 -22.75 -9.29
N ASP A 211 6.91 -23.62 -9.45
CA ASP A 211 6.87 -24.79 -10.36
C ASP A 211 6.12 -26.01 -9.80
N GLN A 212 5.60 -25.94 -8.57
CA GLN A 212 4.93 -27.08 -7.94
C GLN A 212 3.52 -27.30 -8.50
N THR A 213 3.14 -28.59 -8.64
CA THR A 213 1.81 -29.01 -9.11
C THR A 213 0.85 -29.36 -7.96
N ASN A 214 1.37 -29.76 -6.79
CA ASN A 214 0.58 -30.01 -5.58
C ASN A 214 0.68 -28.80 -4.67
N GLN A 215 -0.13 -27.79 -4.91
CA GLN A 215 0.11 -26.45 -4.43
C GLN A 215 -0.58 -26.16 -3.09
N GLY A 216 -1.77 -26.69 -2.86
CA GLY A 216 -2.57 -26.42 -1.65
C GLY A 216 -2.86 -24.92 -1.46
N ASN A 217 -3.05 -24.18 -2.56
CA ASN A 217 -3.24 -22.73 -2.56
C ASN A 217 -4.65 -22.33 -2.14
N ALA A 218 -4.77 -21.30 -1.30
CA ALA A 218 -6.06 -20.81 -0.79
C ALA A 218 -6.98 -20.24 -1.89
N PHE A 219 -6.39 -19.75 -2.99
CA PHE A 219 -7.10 -19.12 -4.10
C PHE A 219 -7.23 -20.00 -5.36
N GLY A 220 -7.10 -21.32 -5.19
CA GLY A 220 -7.08 -22.28 -6.29
C GLY A 220 -5.68 -22.46 -6.89
N ASP A 221 -5.55 -23.46 -7.76
CA ASP A 221 -4.26 -23.79 -8.36
C ASP A 221 -3.84 -22.71 -9.38
N TRP A 222 -2.54 -22.44 -9.43
CA TRP A 222 -1.93 -21.63 -10.48
C TRP A 222 -1.35 -22.51 -11.59
N ASP A 223 -1.20 -21.96 -12.78
CA ASP A 223 -0.40 -22.59 -13.83
C ASP A 223 1.09 -22.23 -13.62
N PRO A 224 1.98 -23.21 -13.35
CA PRO A 224 3.41 -22.94 -13.20
C PRO A 224 4.03 -22.24 -14.41
N LYS A 225 3.49 -22.41 -15.61
CA LYS A 225 4.00 -21.78 -16.84
C LYS A 225 3.69 -20.29 -16.92
N GLU A 226 2.64 -19.85 -16.21
CA GLU A 226 2.23 -18.44 -16.14
C GLU A 226 2.85 -17.71 -14.97
N PHE A 227 3.49 -18.43 -14.03
CA PHE A 227 4.10 -17.87 -12.84
C PHE A 227 5.50 -17.30 -13.17
N CYS A 228 5.56 -16.05 -13.61
CA CYS A 228 6.77 -15.40 -14.12
C CYS A 228 7.50 -14.50 -13.10
N VAL A 229 7.01 -14.43 -11.84
CA VAL A 229 7.57 -13.59 -10.78
C VAL A 229 8.14 -14.45 -9.66
N GLU A 230 8.80 -13.85 -8.67
CA GLU A 230 9.25 -14.57 -7.47
C GLU A 230 8.06 -15.05 -6.63
N ASP A 231 8.23 -16.15 -5.90
CA ASP A 231 7.27 -16.66 -4.90
C ASP A 231 7.58 -16.15 -3.48
N SER A 232 8.82 -15.74 -3.25
CA SER A 232 9.30 -15.18 -1.99
C SER A 232 10.52 -14.28 -2.16
N ALA A 233 10.66 -13.29 -1.28
CA ALA A 233 11.76 -12.34 -1.25
C ALA A 233 12.08 -11.94 0.19
N PHE A 234 13.37 -11.68 0.45
CA PHE A 234 13.88 -11.27 1.75
C PHE A 234 14.88 -10.12 1.58
N GLY A 235 14.81 -9.12 2.45
CA GLY A 235 15.66 -7.95 2.40
C GLY A 235 16.23 -7.58 3.76
N PHE A 236 17.47 -7.10 3.77
CA PHE A 236 18.13 -6.48 4.90
C PHE A 236 18.47 -5.04 4.51
N ILE A 237 17.81 -4.10 5.18
CA ILE A 237 17.86 -2.67 4.87
C ILE A 237 18.57 -1.98 6.01
N ARG A 238 19.66 -1.27 5.71
CA ARG A 238 20.40 -0.46 6.67
C ARG A 238 20.06 1.01 6.46
N MET A 239 19.70 1.69 7.54
CA MET A 239 19.38 3.12 7.54
C MET A 239 20.65 3.93 7.84
N LYS A 240 20.72 5.19 7.39
CA LYS A 240 21.88 6.08 7.62
C LYS A 240 22.17 6.32 9.11
N ASN A 241 21.17 6.28 9.98
CA ASN A 241 21.34 6.36 11.42
C ASN A 241 21.81 5.05 12.09
N GLY A 242 22.05 4.00 11.32
CA GLY A 242 22.47 2.68 11.79
C GLY A 242 21.36 1.72 12.16
N ALA A 243 20.10 2.15 12.14
CA ALA A 243 18.97 1.25 12.33
C ALA A 243 18.86 0.23 11.18
N VAL A 244 18.23 -0.90 11.45
CA VAL A 244 18.10 -2.01 10.49
C VAL A 244 16.64 -2.44 10.39
N ILE A 245 16.22 -2.75 9.16
CA ILE A 245 14.92 -3.36 8.86
C ILE A 245 15.15 -4.70 8.17
N GLU A 246 14.57 -5.78 8.69
CA GLU A 246 14.41 -7.05 7.97
C GLU A 246 13.04 -7.05 7.28
N LEU A 247 13.02 -7.26 5.97
CA LEU A 247 11.80 -7.42 5.18
C LEU A 247 11.67 -8.87 4.72
N GLU A 248 10.51 -9.44 4.95
CA GLU A 248 10.12 -10.76 4.46
C GLU A 248 8.80 -10.65 3.68
N ALA A 249 8.78 -11.18 2.45
CA ALA A 249 7.61 -11.19 1.59
C ALA A 249 7.46 -12.54 0.89
N ALA A 250 6.30 -13.17 0.97
CA ALA A 250 6.04 -14.43 0.29
C ALA A 250 4.54 -14.64 0.04
N TRP A 251 4.19 -15.13 -1.15
CA TRP A 251 2.88 -15.70 -1.44
C TRP A 251 2.85 -17.20 -1.17
N ALA A 252 4.01 -17.85 -1.33
CA ALA A 252 4.19 -19.27 -1.06
C ALA A 252 5.51 -19.50 -0.30
N LEU A 253 5.41 -20.04 0.91
CA LEU A 253 6.55 -20.35 1.76
C LEU A 253 6.19 -21.52 2.69
N ASN A 254 7.11 -22.46 2.92
CA ASN A 254 6.92 -23.54 3.88
C ASN A 254 7.20 -23.06 5.31
N THR A 255 6.34 -22.22 5.82
CA THR A 255 6.39 -21.65 7.17
C THR A 255 5.08 -21.88 7.92
N LEU A 256 5.13 -21.86 9.25
CA LEU A 256 3.94 -21.80 10.10
C LEU A 256 3.59 -20.34 10.47
N GLU A 257 4.56 -19.43 10.38
CA GLU A 257 4.36 -18.01 10.62
C GLU A 257 3.76 -17.37 9.37
N VAL A 258 2.60 -16.75 9.53
CA VAL A 258 1.88 -16.03 8.47
C VAL A 258 1.42 -14.70 9.02
N ASP A 259 1.92 -13.62 8.45
CA ASP A 259 1.62 -12.25 8.86
C ASP A 259 1.70 -11.33 7.65
N GLU A 260 0.69 -10.56 7.40
CA GLU A 260 0.65 -9.67 6.24
C GLU A 260 0.39 -8.23 6.67
N ALA A 261 1.16 -7.31 6.11
CA ALA A 261 1.11 -5.87 6.40
C ALA A 261 1.22 -5.57 7.90
N LYS A 262 2.22 -6.17 8.54
CA LYS A 262 2.54 -6.04 9.96
C LYS A 262 3.97 -5.53 10.14
N THR A 263 4.23 -4.96 11.33
CA THR A 263 5.59 -4.57 11.74
C THR A 263 5.86 -4.99 13.17
N SER A 264 7.14 -5.30 13.45
CA SER A 264 7.68 -5.42 14.81
C SER A 264 8.77 -4.37 14.97
N LEU A 265 8.76 -3.64 16.07
CA LEU A 265 9.67 -2.53 16.35
C LEU A 265 10.42 -2.79 17.65
N CYS A 266 11.74 -2.61 17.64
CA CYS A 266 12.59 -2.68 18.84
C CYS A 266 13.18 -1.31 19.10
N GLY A 267 12.66 -0.64 20.11
CA GLY A 267 13.16 0.65 20.57
C GLY A 267 13.95 0.55 21.87
N THR A 268 14.61 1.64 22.25
CA THR A 268 15.46 1.70 23.46
C THR A 268 14.63 1.80 24.75
N LYS A 269 13.38 2.23 24.68
CA LYS A 269 12.47 2.34 25.85
C LYS A 269 11.42 1.22 25.86
N ALA A 270 10.88 0.88 24.70
CA ALA A 270 9.86 -0.14 24.52
C ALA A 270 9.98 -0.79 23.14
N GLY A 271 9.29 -1.89 22.93
CA GLY A 271 9.08 -2.51 21.63
C GLY A 271 7.61 -2.68 21.33
N ALA A 272 7.27 -2.89 20.08
CA ALA A 272 5.93 -3.17 19.61
C ALA A 272 5.92 -4.36 18.65
N ASP A 273 4.85 -5.14 18.67
CA ASP A 273 4.62 -6.27 17.78
C ASP A 273 3.16 -6.30 17.35
N MET A 274 2.92 -6.38 16.05
CA MET A 274 1.55 -6.38 15.49
C MET A 274 1.06 -7.78 15.07
N LYS A 275 1.86 -8.85 15.25
CA LYS A 275 1.54 -10.19 14.71
C LYS A 275 0.17 -10.73 15.18
N ASP A 276 -0.05 -10.84 16.49
CA ASP A 276 -1.31 -11.34 17.08
C ASP A 276 -2.17 -10.20 17.66
N GLY A 277 -2.36 -9.14 16.88
CA GLY A 277 -2.84 -7.85 17.36
C GLY A 277 -1.71 -7.04 17.96
N LEU A 278 -1.95 -5.75 18.19
CA LEU A 278 -0.92 -4.86 18.73
C LEU A 278 -0.57 -5.23 20.17
N ARG A 279 0.73 -5.46 20.42
CA ARG A 279 1.31 -5.70 21.75
C ARG A 279 2.49 -4.77 21.94
N ILE A 280 2.55 -4.13 23.09
CA ILE A 280 3.65 -3.27 23.52
C ILE A 280 4.42 -4.00 24.61
N ASN A 281 5.75 -4.04 24.53
CA ASN A 281 6.60 -4.65 25.52
C ASN A 281 7.60 -3.65 26.07
N TYR A 282 7.76 -3.65 27.39
CA TYR A 282 8.64 -2.71 28.11
C TYR A 282 9.05 -3.26 29.48
N ILE A 283 9.92 -2.54 30.17
CA ILE A 283 10.33 -2.88 31.54
C ILE A 283 9.62 -1.98 32.54
N HIS A 284 8.93 -2.58 33.51
CA HIS A 284 8.29 -1.89 34.62
C HIS A 284 8.68 -2.53 35.94
N HIS A 285 9.20 -1.76 36.90
CA HIS A 285 9.71 -2.24 38.18
C HIS A 285 10.63 -3.46 38.07
N ASN A 286 11.59 -3.45 37.16
CA ASN A 286 12.53 -4.55 36.83
C ASN A 286 11.83 -5.86 36.38
N LYS A 287 10.62 -5.76 35.81
CA LYS A 287 9.89 -6.89 35.24
C LYS A 287 9.56 -6.60 33.77
N GLN A 288 9.63 -7.65 32.97
CA GLN A 288 9.14 -7.61 31.61
C GLN A 288 7.60 -7.53 31.61
N VAL A 289 7.05 -6.57 30.91
CA VAL A 289 5.61 -6.37 30.76
C VAL A 289 5.26 -6.45 29.30
N VAL A 290 4.14 -7.07 29.00
CA VAL A 290 3.48 -7.03 27.69
C VAL A 290 2.09 -6.47 27.90
N GLU A 291 1.78 -5.40 27.21
CA GLU A 291 0.48 -4.74 27.22
C GLU A 291 -0.21 -4.95 25.87
N LYS A 292 -1.51 -5.17 25.90
CA LYS A 292 -2.34 -5.27 24.70
C LYS A 292 -3.39 -4.14 24.78
N PRO A 293 -3.23 -3.07 24.00
CA PRO A 293 -4.19 -1.97 23.99
C PRO A 293 -5.58 -2.45 23.54
N ALA A 294 -6.62 -2.01 24.24
CA ALA A 294 -7.99 -2.17 23.80
C ALA A 294 -8.28 -1.09 22.74
N LEU A 295 -8.20 -1.44 21.47
CA LEU A 295 -8.36 -0.51 20.36
C LEU A 295 -9.82 -0.35 19.91
N SER A 296 -10.66 -1.33 20.23
CA SER A 296 -12.12 -1.29 20.04
C SER A 296 -12.80 -0.84 21.32
N GLY A 297 -14.00 -0.25 21.22
CA GLY A 297 -14.80 0.19 22.38
C GLY A 297 -15.29 -0.95 23.29
N GLU A 298 -14.51 -2.00 23.45
CA GLU A 298 -14.78 -3.15 24.32
C GLU A 298 -14.97 -2.67 25.77
N GLY A 299 -16.09 -3.07 26.38
CA GLY A 299 -16.38 -2.78 27.79
C GLY A 299 -17.40 -1.68 28.06
N VAL A 300 -17.93 -1.00 27.05
CA VAL A 300 -19.04 -0.06 27.19
C VAL A 300 -20.31 -0.65 26.61
N ALA A 301 -21.25 -1.05 27.47
CA ALA A 301 -22.46 -1.80 27.11
C ALA A 301 -23.39 -1.11 26.08
N PHE A 302 -23.18 0.16 25.78
CA PHE A 302 -23.99 0.96 24.84
C PHE A 302 -23.16 1.63 23.73
N PHE A 303 -21.85 1.38 23.68
CA PHE A 303 -20.96 1.93 22.68
C PHE A 303 -20.43 0.79 21.81
N SER A 304 -21.23 0.40 20.82
CA SER A 304 -20.67 -0.30 19.66
C SER A 304 -19.98 0.75 18.80
N GLY A 305 -18.77 1.15 19.18
CA GLY A 305 -17.90 1.87 18.27
C GLY A 305 -17.61 0.92 17.10
N GLU A 306 -18.41 0.98 16.04
CA GLU A 306 -18.03 0.33 14.79
C GLU A 306 -16.72 0.96 14.36
N GLU A 307 -15.65 0.17 14.40
CA GLU A 307 -14.37 0.60 13.83
C GLU A 307 -14.61 0.89 12.36
N LYS A 308 -14.30 2.12 11.95
CA LYS A 308 -14.40 2.50 10.55
C LYS A 308 -13.36 1.70 9.77
N PRO A 309 -13.75 0.98 8.71
CA PRO A 309 -12.79 0.27 7.87
C PRO A 309 -11.70 1.22 7.36
N ALA A 310 -10.46 0.76 7.33
CA ALA A 310 -9.32 1.59 6.90
C ALA A 310 -9.53 2.22 5.51
N GLY A 311 -10.19 1.50 4.60
CA GLY A 311 -10.56 2.03 3.28
C GLY A 311 -11.57 3.17 3.33
N ASP A 312 -12.54 3.13 4.24
CA ASP A 312 -13.50 4.22 4.43
C ASP A 312 -12.81 5.46 4.98
N TYR A 313 -11.90 5.26 5.96
CA TYR A 313 -11.11 6.35 6.55
C TYR A 313 -10.19 6.99 5.51
N GLU A 314 -9.53 6.18 4.68
CA GLU A 314 -8.68 6.65 3.57
C GLU A 314 -9.44 7.58 2.62
N GLN A 315 -10.68 7.21 2.22
CA GLN A 315 -11.46 8.01 1.30
C GLN A 315 -11.90 9.36 1.91
N GLU A 316 -12.32 9.36 3.16
CA GLU A 316 -12.71 10.60 3.83
C GLU A 316 -11.52 11.52 4.04
N LEU A 317 -10.37 10.96 4.46
CA LEU A 317 -9.17 11.77 4.64
C LEU A 317 -8.69 12.35 3.30
N PHE A 318 -8.71 11.56 2.22
CA PHE A 318 -8.34 12.07 0.90
C PHE A 318 -9.26 13.22 0.46
N TYR A 319 -10.57 13.10 0.73
CA TYR A 319 -11.49 14.21 0.52
C TYR A 319 -11.03 15.47 1.28
N HIS A 320 -10.73 15.36 2.58
CA HIS A 320 -10.32 16.50 3.40
C HIS A 320 -8.95 17.07 2.98
N ILE A 321 -8.03 16.23 2.49
CA ILE A 321 -6.76 16.70 1.92
C ILE A 321 -7.03 17.59 0.70
N VAL A 322 -7.91 17.17 -0.22
CA VAL A 322 -8.21 17.89 -1.45
C VAL A 322 -9.11 19.10 -1.21
N ALA A 323 -10.18 18.96 -0.42
CA ALA A 323 -11.21 19.97 -0.25
C ALA A 323 -10.87 21.02 0.81
N ASP A 324 -10.23 20.62 1.89
CA ASP A 324 -10.02 21.43 3.09
C ASP A 324 -8.53 21.72 3.39
N GLY A 325 -7.60 21.16 2.61
CA GLY A 325 -6.17 21.31 2.80
C GLY A 325 -5.63 20.59 4.05
N ALA A 326 -6.26 19.47 4.45
CA ALA A 326 -5.77 18.66 5.56
C ALA A 326 -4.37 18.09 5.26
N GLU A 327 -3.62 17.76 6.31
CA GLU A 327 -2.27 17.20 6.15
C GLU A 327 -2.31 15.82 5.47
N GLN A 328 -1.44 15.65 4.48
CA GLN A 328 -1.31 14.40 3.75
C GLN A 328 -0.51 13.37 4.56
N VAL A 329 -1.14 12.25 4.90
CA VAL A 329 -0.52 11.17 5.68
C VAL A 329 0.46 10.35 4.84
N VAL A 330 0.13 10.10 3.58
CA VAL A 330 1.01 9.38 2.64
C VAL A 330 1.66 10.39 1.70
N LYS A 331 2.86 10.84 2.03
CA LYS A 331 3.61 11.79 1.18
C LYS A 331 4.20 11.06 -0.03
N PRO A 332 4.10 11.60 -1.27
CA PRO A 332 4.64 10.95 -2.46
C PRO A 332 6.12 10.58 -2.36
N ALA A 333 6.94 11.47 -1.79
CA ALA A 333 8.38 11.21 -1.61
C ALA A 333 8.64 10.00 -0.69
N GLN A 334 7.82 9.78 0.34
CA GLN A 334 7.92 8.59 1.21
C GLN A 334 7.58 7.31 0.43
N ALA A 335 6.53 7.33 -0.38
CA ALA A 335 6.13 6.21 -1.23
C ALA A 335 7.20 5.89 -2.30
N ALA A 336 7.88 6.90 -2.83
CA ALA A 336 8.98 6.72 -3.76
C ALA A 336 10.19 6.02 -3.10
N VAL A 337 10.51 6.32 -1.82
CA VAL A 337 11.54 5.58 -1.08
C VAL A 337 11.17 4.10 -0.92
N VAL A 338 9.91 3.80 -0.61
CA VAL A 338 9.43 2.40 -0.57
C VAL A 338 9.72 1.71 -1.90
N THR A 339 9.31 2.31 -3.02
CA THR A 339 9.56 1.77 -4.37
C THR A 339 11.05 1.57 -4.64
N ARG A 340 11.91 2.53 -4.24
CA ARG A 340 13.37 2.42 -4.43
C ARG A 340 14.00 1.27 -3.63
N VAL A 341 13.53 1.04 -2.40
CA VAL A 341 14.02 -0.07 -1.57
C VAL A 341 13.62 -1.42 -2.17
N LEU A 342 12.36 -1.56 -2.63
CA LEU A 342 11.91 -2.80 -3.29
C LEU A 342 12.73 -3.08 -4.56
N GLU A 343 12.95 -2.07 -5.40
CA GLU A 343 13.81 -2.18 -6.58
C GLU A 343 15.25 -2.59 -6.21
N ALA A 344 15.82 -2.01 -5.16
CA ALA A 344 17.15 -2.36 -4.69
C ALA A 344 17.26 -3.82 -4.18
N ILE A 345 16.20 -4.40 -3.65
CA ILE A 345 16.15 -5.83 -3.29
C ILE A 345 16.24 -6.69 -4.57
N TYR A 346 15.50 -6.35 -5.63
CA TYR A 346 15.61 -7.04 -6.93
C TYR A 346 17.00 -6.88 -7.56
N GLU A 347 17.56 -5.66 -7.55
CA GLU A 347 18.92 -5.37 -8.02
C GLU A 347 19.97 -6.20 -7.25
N SER A 348 19.86 -6.25 -5.92
CA SER A 348 20.72 -7.02 -5.05
C SER A 348 20.63 -8.52 -5.33
N ALA A 349 19.43 -9.06 -5.44
CA ALA A 349 19.20 -10.47 -5.77
C ALA A 349 19.80 -10.86 -7.12
N LYS A 350 19.67 -9.98 -8.13
CA LYS A 350 20.21 -10.20 -9.47
C LYS A 350 21.73 -10.09 -9.53
N SER A 351 22.32 -9.12 -8.81
CA SER A 351 23.76 -8.85 -8.86
C SER A 351 24.58 -9.65 -7.83
N GLY A 352 23.94 -10.16 -6.77
CA GLY A 352 24.60 -10.76 -5.60
C GLY A 352 25.37 -9.74 -4.75
N LYS A 353 25.08 -8.43 -4.89
CA LYS A 353 25.78 -7.34 -4.20
C LYS A 353 24.83 -6.50 -3.36
N THR A 354 25.39 -5.86 -2.33
CA THR A 354 24.69 -4.79 -1.61
C THR A 354 24.54 -3.57 -2.51
N ILE A 355 23.36 -2.98 -2.52
CA ILE A 355 23.04 -1.74 -3.24
C ILE A 355 23.12 -0.59 -2.25
N TYR A 356 23.95 0.41 -2.54
CA TYR A 356 24.11 1.61 -1.73
C TYR A 356 23.29 2.75 -2.31
N PHE A 357 22.73 3.56 -1.42
CA PHE A 357 21.97 4.76 -1.76
C PHE A 357 22.88 5.99 -1.57
N ASP A 358 22.86 6.90 -2.53
CA ASP A 358 23.62 8.15 -2.50
C ASP A 358 23.09 9.16 -1.46
#